data_a766955aa1654afeed48b11965da2ff0
#
_entry.id   a766955aa1654afeed48b11965da2ff0
#
_cell.length_a   1.000
_cell.length_b   1.000
_cell.length_c   1.000
_cell.angle_alpha   90.00
_cell.angle_beta   90.00
_cell.angle_gamma   90.00
#
_symmetry.space_group_name_H-M   'P 1'
#
loop_
_entity.id
_entity.type
_entity.pdbx_description
1 polymer ?
#
loop_
_entity_poly.entity_id
_entity_poly.type
_entity_poly.pdbx_seq_one_letter_code
_entity_poly.pdbx_strand_id
1 'polypeptide(L)'
;MSETRVASPPPVLRPNLPLGVVVAMSCLALFMVVLDSTIVTVALPDMKTGLSLSTDGQQWVVSGYLITLGGFLLLAARAGDLFGHKRVFLFGAVVFTVTSLIGGLASDGPVLIAARIAQGAGASALTPTSLSLITASHTDERERGRALALWSMMGGIAGLAGVVLGGVLTAELSWRWVLFVNVPPGIALFVAAVLFLLPTAAKERVRLDLPGALCVTLGIGALTYGLSEASSEGWGSANTLVPLSAAAVLIAAFLVAEAKGSSPLIPLDLLRPRTLRVANVLMFCLGVTLTALMFFMSLYCQQVLGYSALRTGMAMLPVTVIFIVGAIVARQLVPKVGPRPLLVAGGLIAAGGIAWVATIPTHKAYVTHILLPNLTGGFGVSIMLLAVTISGTAGVDPRNAGAASGLLNTSRQIGGAVGLAVLVNIASRVTSHASHDKGRLDALVQGYRAAFLVNAGLMLLAGLAALALPAMASAERETQESLDGRTASTRA
;
A
#
# COMPACT_ATOMS: atom_id res chain seq x y z
N MET A 1 -0.36 21.58 -46.11
CA MET A 1 0.02 20.63 -45.00
C MET A 1 0.54 21.53 -43.87
N SER A 2 -0.33 21.81 -42.93
CA SER A 2 0.00 22.57 -41.70
C SER A 2 0.52 21.58 -40.68
N GLU A 3 1.81 21.57 -40.39
CA GLU A 3 2.40 20.88 -39.28
C GLU A 3 1.81 21.47 -37.99
N THR A 4 0.88 20.74 -37.34
CA THR A 4 0.48 21.00 -35.97
C THR A 4 1.70 20.81 -35.08
N ARG A 5 2.42 21.88 -34.77
CA ARG A 5 3.43 21.88 -33.70
C ARG A 5 2.76 21.39 -32.40
N VAL A 6 3.06 20.18 -32.04
CA VAL A 6 2.75 19.67 -30.70
C VAL A 6 3.50 20.57 -29.72
N ALA A 7 2.77 21.42 -29.02
CA ALA A 7 3.36 22.31 -28.02
C ALA A 7 4.10 21.44 -26.96
N SER A 8 5.37 21.71 -26.78
CA SER A 8 6.17 21.08 -25.74
C SER A 8 5.49 21.33 -24.39
N PRO A 9 5.40 20.30 -23.52
CA PRO A 9 4.81 20.48 -22.20
C PRO A 9 5.53 21.59 -21.44
N PRO A 10 4.81 22.41 -20.64
CA PRO A 10 5.40 23.50 -19.89
C PRO A 10 6.51 22.99 -18.96
N PRO A 11 7.60 23.74 -18.78
CA PRO A 11 8.71 23.33 -17.93
C PRO A 11 8.25 23.14 -16.48
N VAL A 12 8.63 22.01 -15.88
CA VAL A 12 8.29 21.64 -14.47
C VAL A 12 9.31 22.26 -13.50
N LEU A 13 10.53 22.54 -13.98
CA LEU A 13 11.65 23.10 -13.20
C LEU A 13 11.97 24.53 -13.63
N ARG A 14 12.58 25.28 -12.70
CA ARG A 14 13.19 26.57 -13.04
C ARG A 14 14.29 26.37 -14.09
N PRO A 15 14.49 27.33 -14.98
CA PRO A 15 15.57 27.27 -16.01
C PRO A 15 16.92 26.96 -15.34
N ASN A 16 17.74 26.16 -16.01
CA ASN A 16 19.10 25.75 -15.58
C ASN A 16 19.22 24.77 -14.42
N LEU A 17 18.12 24.15 -13.95
CA LEU A 17 18.22 23.06 -12.96
C LEU A 17 18.27 21.69 -13.65
N PRO A 18 19.14 20.78 -13.19
CA PRO A 18 19.23 19.44 -13.76
C PRO A 18 17.96 18.65 -13.41
N LEU A 19 17.42 17.88 -14.38
CA LEU A 19 16.26 16.99 -14.19
C LEU A 19 16.42 16.03 -13.03
N GLY A 20 17.65 15.69 -12.66
CA GLY A 20 17.98 14.87 -11.49
C GLY A 20 17.42 15.41 -10.16
N VAL A 21 17.17 16.74 -10.06
CA VAL A 21 16.56 17.33 -8.84
C VAL A 21 15.11 16.86 -8.67
N VAL A 22 14.31 16.79 -9.75
CA VAL A 22 12.94 16.27 -9.69
C VAL A 22 12.95 14.79 -9.30
N VAL A 23 13.87 14.02 -9.90
CA VAL A 23 14.01 12.60 -9.60
C VAL A 23 14.37 12.41 -8.12
N ALA A 24 15.34 13.16 -7.61
CA ALA A 24 15.75 13.10 -6.20
C ALA A 24 14.61 13.46 -5.23
N MET A 25 13.86 14.52 -5.52
CA MET A 25 12.69 14.93 -4.71
C MET A 25 11.58 13.87 -4.75
N SER A 26 11.28 13.33 -5.93
CA SER A 26 10.26 12.29 -6.08
C SER A 26 10.67 10.98 -5.41
N CYS A 27 11.95 10.62 -5.50
CA CYS A 27 12.52 9.47 -4.78
C CYS A 27 12.47 9.66 -3.26
N LEU A 28 12.79 10.86 -2.76
CA LEU A 28 12.73 11.18 -1.33
C LEU A 28 11.29 11.13 -0.83
N ALA A 29 10.31 11.64 -1.60
CA ALA A 29 8.90 11.59 -1.24
C ALA A 29 8.40 10.13 -1.10
N LEU A 30 8.69 9.26 -2.07
CA LEU A 30 8.33 7.85 -1.99
C LEU A 30 9.07 7.14 -0.85
N PHE A 31 10.36 7.44 -0.69
CA PHE A 31 11.18 6.91 0.40
C PHE A 31 10.54 7.20 1.75
N MET A 32 10.15 8.45 2.02
CA MET A 32 9.49 8.84 3.28
C MET A 32 8.18 8.09 3.51
N VAL A 33 7.31 8.00 2.50
CA VAL A 33 6.01 7.32 2.62
C VAL A 33 6.16 5.83 2.90
N VAL A 34 7.09 5.15 2.22
CA VAL A 34 7.31 3.71 2.41
C VAL A 34 8.09 3.42 3.69
N LEU A 35 9.11 4.23 3.99
CA LEU A 35 9.86 4.17 5.25
C LEU A 35 8.90 4.24 6.43
N ASP A 36 8.03 5.25 6.46
CA ASP A 36 7.10 5.50 7.55
C ASP A 36 6.16 4.31 7.82
N SER A 37 5.64 3.69 6.77
CA SER A 37 4.76 2.52 6.92
C SER A 37 5.46 1.31 7.53
N THR A 38 6.75 1.12 7.23
CA THR A 38 7.54 -0.02 7.71
C THR A 38 8.16 0.22 9.07
N ILE A 39 8.69 1.43 9.30
CA ILE A 39 9.36 1.80 10.55
C ILE A 39 8.42 1.76 11.75
N VAL A 40 7.17 2.24 11.57
CA VAL A 40 6.13 2.23 12.60
C VAL A 40 5.75 0.80 13.01
N THR A 41 5.68 -0.12 12.05
CA THR A 41 5.31 -1.52 12.34
C THR A 41 6.31 -2.22 13.28
N VAL A 42 7.60 -1.87 13.19
CA VAL A 42 8.64 -2.40 14.10
C VAL A 42 8.50 -1.81 15.50
N ALA A 43 8.10 -0.55 15.60
CA ALA A 43 7.96 0.18 16.88
C ALA A 43 6.62 -0.05 17.61
N LEU A 44 5.66 -0.76 16.98
CA LEU A 44 4.31 -0.96 17.54
C LEU A 44 4.27 -1.51 18.96
N PRO A 45 5.08 -2.52 19.36
CA PRO A 45 5.06 -3.03 20.73
C PRO A 45 5.50 -1.99 21.77
N ASP A 46 6.48 -1.15 21.43
CA ASP A 46 6.96 -0.08 22.31
C ASP A 46 5.95 1.09 22.38
N MET A 47 5.25 1.39 21.27
CA MET A 47 4.11 2.31 21.25
C MET A 47 2.99 1.80 22.14
N LYS A 48 2.71 0.49 22.13
CA LYS A 48 1.69 -0.14 22.99
C LYS A 48 2.00 0.09 24.46
N THR A 49 3.22 -0.20 24.88
CA THR A 49 3.63 -0.02 26.29
C THR A 49 3.71 1.44 26.68
N GLY A 50 4.25 2.30 25.81
CA GLY A 50 4.46 3.72 26.06
C GLY A 50 3.18 4.56 26.13
N LEU A 51 2.11 4.15 25.42
CA LEU A 51 0.81 4.84 25.39
C LEU A 51 -0.34 3.97 25.91
N SER A 52 -0.05 2.82 26.53
CA SER A 52 -1.04 1.87 27.05
C SER A 52 -2.11 1.47 26.02
N LEU A 53 -1.70 1.26 24.74
CA LEU A 53 -2.62 0.92 23.66
C LEU A 53 -3.18 -0.48 23.85
N SER A 54 -4.45 -0.67 23.49
CA SER A 54 -5.04 -1.98 23.26
C SER A 54 -4.45 -2.63 21.99
N THR A 55 -4.77 -3.89 21.74
CA THR A 55 -4.41 -4.55 20.47
C THR A 55 -5.09 -3.87 19.29
N ASP A 56 -6.33 -3.42 19.45
CA ASP A 56 -7.07 -2.67 18.44
C ASP A 56 -6.44 -1.28 18.22
N GLY A 57 -5.97 -0.62 19.29
CA GLY A 57 -5.21 0.62 19.19
C GLY A 57 -3.94 0.46 18.34
N GLN A 58 -3.17 -0.62 18.52
CA GLN A 58 -2.01 -0.94 17.68
C GLN A 58 -2.40 -1.14 16.21
N GLN A 59 -3.51 -1.86 15.96
CA GLN A 59 -4.05 -2.05 14.63
C GLN A 59 -4.41 -0.70 13.98
N TRP A 60 -5.05 0.22 14.74
CA TRP A 60 -5.46 1.53 14.23
C TRP A 60 -4.29 2.45 13.89
N VAL A 61 -3.16 2.35 14.58
CA VAL A 61 -1.92 3.05 14.23
C VAL A 61 -1.47 2.73 12.81
N VAL A 62 -1.67 1.47 12.37
CA VAL A 62 -1.34 1.02 10.99
C VAL A 62 -2.52 1.26 10.05
N SER A 63 -3.71 0.75 10.39
CA SER A 63 -4.88 0.79 9.50
C SER A 63 -5.36 2.20 9.21
N GLY A 64 -5.33 3.11 10.19
CA GLY A 64 -5.72 4.51 10.01
C GLY A 64 -4.91 5.22 8.92
N TYR A 65 -3.60 4.99 8.92
CA TYR A 65 -2.71 5.47 7.86
C TYR A 65 -3.03 4.86 6.49
N LEU A 66 -3.20 3.54 6.42
CA LEU A 66 -3.47 2.84 5.15
C LEU A 66 -4.82 3.21 4.54
N ILE A 67 -5.86 3.39 5.37
CA ILE A 67 -7.21 3.78 4.92
C ILE A 67 -7.17 5.16 4.24
N THR A 68 -6.54 6.15 4.89
CA THR A 68 -6.49 7.50 4.34
C THR A 68 -5.51 7.61 3.17
N LEU A 69 -4.37 6.90 3.22
CA LEU A 69 -3.46 6.77 2.09
C LEU A 69 -4.18 6.18 0.87
N GLY A 70 -4.87 5.05 1.02
CA GLY A 70 -5.58 4.38 -0.07
C GLY A 70 -6.81 5.13 -0.53
N GLY A 71 -7.64 5.61 0.40
CA GLY A 71 -8.91 6.28 0.11
C GLY A 71 -8.76 7.62 -0.61
N PHE A 72 -7.73 8.40 -0.26
CA PHE A 72 -7.48 9.70 -0.91
C PHE A 72 -6.50 9.63 -2.08
N LEU A 73 -5.91 8.47 -2.40
CA LEU A 73 -4.88 8.37 -3.44
C LEU A 73 -5.35 8.87 -4.80
N LEU A 74 -6.53 8.44 -5.24
CA LEU A 74 -7.11 8.83 -6.52
C LEU A 74 -7.57 10.29 -6.52
N LEU A 75 -8.13 10.76 -5.41
CA LEU A 75 -8.49 12.17 -5.24
C LEU A 75 -7.27 13.07 -5.34
N ALA A 76 -6.17 12.68 -4.69
CA ALA A 76 -4.93 13.46 -4.70
C ALA A 76 -4.27 13.47 -6.09
N ALA A 77 -4.34 12.38 -6.85
CA ALA A 77 -3.90 12.35 -8.24
C ALA A 77 -4.69 13.36 -9.09
N ARG A 78 -6.04 13.35 -8.97
CA ARG A 78 -6.93 14.31 -9.65
C ARG A 78 -6.69 15.75 -9.19
N ALA A 79 -6.49 15.95 -7.88
CA ALA A 79 -6.14 17.28 -7.35
C ALA A 79 -4.83 17.82 -7.96
N GLY A 80 -3.84 16.94 -8.18
CA GLY A 80 -2.61 17.28 -8.88
C GLY A 80 -2.83 17.82 -10.30
N ASP A 81 -3.73 17.18 -11.05
CA ASP A 81 -4.10 17.62 -12.40
C ASP A 81 -4.86 18.96 -12.41
N LEU A 82 -5.71 19.20 -11.38
CA LEU A 82 -6.56 20.40 -11.31
C LEU A 82 -5.86 21.62 -10.71
N PHE A 83 -5.18 21.44 -9.58
CA PHE A 83 -4.55 22.54 -8.84
C PHE A 83 -3.07 22.69 -9.14
N GLY A 84 -2.52 21.77 -9.93
CA GLY A 84 -1.11 21.67 -10.27
C GLY A 84 -0.32 20.80 -9.30
N HIS A 85 0.52 19.95 -9.83
CA HIS A 85 1.29 18.96 -9.06
C HIS A 85 2.15 19.58 -7.95
N LYS A 86 2.74 20.77 -8.19
CA LYS A 86 3.53 21.48 -7.17
C LYS A 86 2.73 21.78 -5.90
N ARG A 87 1.51 22.32 -6.04
CA ARG A 87 0.69 22.73 -4.88
C ARG A 87 0.26 21.51 -4.05
N VAL A 88 -0.18 20.44 -4.72
CA VAL A 88 -0.61 19.21 -4.06
C VAL A 88 0.58 18.48 -3.41
N PHE A 89 1.74 18.50 -4.06
CA PHE A 89 2.97 17.96 -3.50
C PHE A 89 3.40 18.71 -2.23
N LEU A 90 3.39 20.06 -2.26
CA LEU A 90 3.69 20.90 -1.08
C LEU A 90 2.69 20.65 0.06
N PHE A 91 1.40 20.57 -0.26
CA PHE A 91 0.36 20.23 0.73
C PHE A 91 0.65 18.88 1.38
N GLY A 92 0.93 17.85 0.56
CA GLY A 92 1.30 16.51 1.04
C GLY A 92 2.53 16.54 1.95
N ALA A 93 3.58 17.25 1.54
CA ALA A 93 4.82 17.38 2.33
C ALA A 93 4.57 18.06 3.69
N VAL A 94 3.79 19.14 3.72
CA VAL A 94 3.46 19.85 4.97
C VAL A 94 2.62 18.94 5.88
N VAL A 95 1.51 18.38 5.37
CA VAL A 95 0.62 17.53 6.17
C VAL A 95 1.39 16.32 6.71
N PHE A 96 2.14 15.61 5.87
CA PHE A 96 2.91 14.44 6.29
C PHE A 96 3.94 14.79 7.38
N THR A 97 4.68 15.89 7.21
CA THR A 97 5.73 16.31 8.14
C THR A 97 5.16 16.80 9.48
N VAL A 98 4.13 17.64 9.43
CA VAL A 98 3.50 18.20 10.66
C VAL A 98 2.82 17.08 11.45
N THR A 99 2.10 16.18 10.78
CA THR A 99 1.43 15.08 11.48
C THR A 99 2.42 14.04 12.00
N SER A 100 3.56 13.84 11.32
CA SER A 100 4.66 13.03 11.85
C SER A 100 5.25 13.62 13.13
N LEU A 101 5.42 14.95 13.17
CA LEU A 101 5.85 15.67 14.37
C LEU A 101 4.82 15.52 15.51
N ILE A 102 3.53 15.73 15.21
CA ILE A 102 2.43 15.59 16.20
C ILE A 102 2.40 14.15 16.74
N GLY A 103 2.50 13.14 15.86
CA GLY A 103 2.52 11.73 16.26
C GLY A 103 3.72 11.39 17.16
N GLY A 104 4.90 11.95 16.88
CA GLY A 104 6.08 11.79 17.73
C GLY A 104 5.94 12.46 19.11
N LEU A 105 5.14 13.53 19.19
CA LEU A 105 4.83 14.24 20.45
C LEU A 105 3.59 13.67 21.16
N ALA A 106 2.91 12.67 20.61
CA ALA A 106 1.68 12.15 21.18
C ALA A 106 1.85 11.69 22.64
N SER A 107 0.92 12.14 23.49
CA SER A 107 0.84 11.79 24.90
C SER A 107 -0.08 10.59 25.17
N ASP A 108 -0.98 10.29 24.23
CA ASP A 108 -1.99 9.24 24.32
C ASP A 108 -2.27 8.56 22.97
N GLY A 109 -2.98 7.44 23.01
CA GLY A 109 -3.33 6.65 21.83
C GLY A 109 -4.17 7.40 20.80
N PRO A 110 -5.27 8.08 21.20
CA PRO A 110 -6.11 8.84 20.28
C PRO A 110 -5.35 9.89 19.48
N VAL A 111 -4.44 10.64 20.10
CA VAL A 111 -3.60 11.64 19.40
C VAL A 111 -2.69 10.98 18.38
N LEU A 112 -2.04 9.86 18.75
CA LEU A 112 -1.20 9.10 17.81
C LEU A 112 -2.01 8.60 16.61
N ILE A 113 -3.16 7.98 16.85
CA ILE A 113 -4.04 7.44 15.80
C ILE A 113 -4.54 8.57 14.88
N ALA A 114 -4.99 9.69 15.45
CA ALA A 114 -5.41 10.85 14.67
C ALA A 114 -4.28 11.42 13.80
N ALA A 115 -3.06 11.51 14.35
CA ALA A 115 -1.88 11.92 13.61
C ALA A 115 -1.58 10.95 12.46
N ARG A 116 -1.71 9.63 12.66
CA ARG A 116 -1.52 8.60 11.62
C ARG A 116 -2.55 8.69 10.50
N ILE A 117 -3.82 8.91 10.84
CA ILE A 117 -4.91 9.15 9.87
C ILE A 117 -4.58 10.37 9.00
N ALA A 118 -4.22 11.49 9.60
CA ALA A 118 -3.88 12.71 8.88
C ALA A 118 -2.58 12.55 8.06
N GLN A 119 -1.58 11.81 8.58
CA GLN A 119 -0.32 11.53 7.89
C GLN A 119 -0.55 10.68 6.62
N GLY A 120 -1.48 9.72 6.67
CA GLY A 120 -1.89 8.94 5.49
C GLY A 120 -2.51 9.81 4.39
N ALA A 121 -3.29 10.84 4.76
CA ALA A 121 -3.79 11.82 3.79
C ALA A 121 -2.65 12.65 3.17
N GLY A 122 -1.62 13.03 3.93
CA GLY A 122 -0.41 13.65 3.39
C GLY A 122 0.35 12.73 2.42
N ALA A 123 0.51 11.47 2.79
CA ALA A 123 1.16 10.44 1.97
C ALA A 123 0.42 10.18 0.66
N SER A 124 -0.93 10.22 0.68
CA SER A 124 -1.77 10.06 -0.51
C SER A 124 -1.54 11.17 -1.54
N ALA A 125 -1.17 12.38 -1.10
CA ALA A 125 -0.84 13.49 -1.97
C ALA A 125 0.60 13.38 -2.51
N LEU A 126 1.56 12.95 -1.70
CA LEU A 126 2.97 12.81 -2.11
C LEU A 126 3.17 11.72 -3.17
N THR A 127 2.54 10.56 -3.00
CA THR A 127 2.80 9.39 -3.86
C THR A 127 2.48 9.63 -5.33
N PRO A 128 1.24 9.98 -5.74
CA PRO A 128 0.92 10.18 -7.15
C PRO A 128 1.58 11.44 -7.72
N THR A 129 1.72 12.52 -6.94
CA THR A 129 2.33 13.74 -7.43
C THR A 129 3.83 13.59 -7.68
N SER A 130 4.54 12.80 -6.88
CA SER A 130 5.95 12.47 -7.11
C SER A 130 6.16 11.73 -8.44
N LEU A 131 5.27 10.78 -8.75
CA LEU A 131 5.28 10.04 -10.02
C LEU A 131 4.95 10.98 -11.20
N SER A 132 3.94 11.84 -11.05
CA SER A 132 3.54 12.80 -12.06
C SER A 132 4.63 13.83 -12.36
N LEU A 133 5.39 14.28 -11.35
CA LEU A 133 6.52 15.18 -11.54
C LEU A 133 7.62 14.56 -12.39
N ILE A 134 7.94 13.27 -12.19
CA ILE A 134 8.90 12.53 -13.03
C ILE A 134 8.41 12.46 -14.47
N THR A 135 7.15 12.02 -14.67
CA THR A 135 6.60 11.81 -16.02
C THR A 135 6.43 13.10 -16.79
N ALA A 136 6.10 14.22 -16.13
CA ALA A 136 5.95 15.53 -16.74
C ALA A 136 7.29 16.21 -17.06
N SER A 137 8.37 15.88 -16.35
CA SER A 137 9.68 16.51 -16.53
C SER A 137 10.55 15.83 -17.59
N HIS A 138 10.30 14.54 -17.90
CA HIS A 138 11.12 13.76 -18.83
C HIS A 138 10.34 13.48 -20.12
N THR A 139 10.75 14.10 -21.22
CA THR A 139 10.17 13.91 -22.56
C THR A 139 10.77 12.69 -23.28
N ASP A 140 12.06 12.40 -23.05
CA ASP A 140 12.72 11.20 -23.58
C ASP A 140 12.28 9.94 -22.84
N GLU A 141 11.86 8.91 -23.58
CA GLU A 141 11.34 7.65 -23.00
C GLU A 141 12.39 6.87 -22.20
N ARG A 142 13.66 6.92 -22.62
CA ARG A 142 14.73 6.20 -21.92
C ARG A 142 15.08 6.87 -20.60
N GLU A 143 15.16 8.20 -20.60
CA GLU A 143 15.41 8.97 -19.37
C GLU A 143 14.25 8.83 -18.39
N ARG A 144 13.01 8.93 -18.88
CA ARG A 144 11.80 8.68 -18.08
C ARG A 144 11.80 7.27 -17.50
N GLY A 145 12.12 6.25 -18.30
CA GLY A 145 12.21 4.86 -17.84
C GLY A 145 13.27 4.68 -16.75
N ARG A 146 14.44 5.32 -16.86
CA ARG A 146 15.47 5.30 -15.82
C ARG A 146 15.02 6.00 -14.54
N ALA A 147 14.38 7.16 -14.65
CA ALA A 147 13.87 7.91 -13.50
C ALA A 147 12.78 7.12 -12.74
N LEU A 148 11.85 6.48 -13.46
CA LEU A 148 10.82 5.61 -12.89
C LEU A 148 11.42 4.37 -12.24
N ALA A 149 12.47 3.78 -12.82
CA ALA A 149 13.17 2.66 -12.23
C ALA A 149 13.86 3.05 -10.91
N LEU A 150 14.53 4.21 -10.85
CA LEU A 150 15.12 4.75 -9.64
C LEU A 150 14.05 5.02 -8.57
N TRP A 151 12.94 5.64 -8.94
CA TRP A 151 11.81 5.89 -8.04
C TRP A 151 11.25 4.59 -7.46
N SER A 152 11.03 3.56 -8.28
CA SER A 152 10.53 2.26 -7.81
C SER A 152 11.55 1.55 -6.91
N MET A 153 12.84 1.61 -7.24
CA MET A 153 13.93 1.05 -6.43
C MET A 153 13.99 1.70 -5.04
N MET A 154 13.72 3.01 -4.97
CA MET A 154 13.72 3.77 -3.71
C MET A 154 12.64 3.28 -2.74
N GLY A 155 11.49 2.81 -3.26
CA GLY A 155 10.48 2.14 -2.44
C GLY A 155 10.99 0.85 -1.78
N GLY A 156 11.76 0.03 -2.49
CA GLY A 156 12.41 -1.17 -1.93
C GLY A 156 13.46 -0.83 -0.87
N ILE A 157 14.32 0.17 -1.16
CA ILE A 157 15.34 0.65 -0.21
C ILE A 157 14.68 1.23 1.04
N ALA A 158 13.59 1.98 0.90
CA ALA A 158 12.84 2.55 2.01
C ALA A 158 12.23 1.46 2.92
N GLY A 159 11.69 0.39 2.34
CA GLY A 159 11.19 -0.75 3.09
C GLY A 159 12.30 -1.41 3.93
N LEU A 160 13.48 -1.62 3.34
CA LEU A 160 14.65 -2.15 4.04
C LEU A 160 15.13 -1.20 5.15
N ALA A 161 15.29 0.09 4.82
CA ALA A 161 15.72 1.11 5.75
C ALA A 161 14.74 1.26 6.92
N GLY A 162 13.42 1.18 6.67
CA GLY A 162 12.39 1.27 7.69
C GLY A 162 12.48 0.18 8.75
N VAL A 163 12.76 -1.04 8.33
CA VAL A 163 12.92 -2.17 9.26
C VAL A 163 14.16 -1.98 10.14
N VAL A 164 15.31 -1.58 9.54
CA VAL A 164 16.56 -1.36 10.29
C VAL A 164 16.46 -0.14 11.19
N LEU A 165 16.08 1.02 10.62
CA LEU A 165 15.98 2.26 11.37
C LEU A 165 14.91 2.17 12.47
N GLY A 166 13.79 1.47 12.20
CA GLY A 166 12.77 1.21 13.20
C GLY A 166 13.32 0.47 14.41
N GLY A 167 14.11 -0.56 14.16
CA GLY A 167 14.79 -1.31 15.22
C GLY A 167 15.79 -0.47 15.98
N VAL A 168 16.69 0.26 15.29
CA VAL A 168 17.73 1.09 15.91
C VAL A 168 17.13 2.24 16.70
N LEU A 169 16.25 3.06 16.07
CA LEU A 169 15.70 4.24 16.70
C LEU A 169 14.84 3.89 17.94
N THR A 170 14.08 2.78 17.85
CA THR A 170 13.26 2.32 18.98
C THR A 170 14.11 1.80 20.13
N ALA A 171 15.18 1.04 19.83
CA ALA A 171 16.02 0.45 20.86
C ALA A 171 16.96 1.47 21.55
N GLU A 172 17.55 2.39 20.79
CA GLU A 172 18.59 3.30 21.29
C GLU A 172 18.03 4.65 21.79
N LEU A 173 16.89 5.07 21.25
CA LEU A 173 16.31 6.38 21.59
C LEU A 173 14.91 6.22 22.20
N SER A 174 13.90 6.08 21.37
CA SER A 174 12.52 5.72 21.75
C SER A 174 11.69 5.50 20.48
N TRP A 175 10.49 4.89 20.62
CA TRP A 175 9.55 4.74 19.53
C TRP A 175 9.13 6.08 18.88
N ARG A 176 9.23 7.21 19.61
CA ARG A 176 8.88 8.55 19.09
C ARG A 176 9.77 8.96 17.92
N TRP A 177 11.04 8.53 17.91
CA TRP A 177 12.00 8.87 16.89
C TRP A 177 11.69 8.23 15.54
N VAL A 178 10.88 7.14 15.50
CA VAL A 178 10.43 6.56 14.22
C VAL A 178 9.50 7.50 13.45
N LEU A 179 8.86 8.46 14.16
CA LEU A 179 8.07 9.52 13.55
C LEU A 179 8.92 10.78 13.32
N PHE A 180 9.73 11.19 14.29
CA PHE A 180 10.60 12.36 14.15
C PHE A 180 11.59 12.25 13.01
N VAL A 181 12.04 11.05 12.63
CA VAL A 181 12.97 10.82 11.51
C VAL A 181 12.42 11.34 10.17
N ASN A 182 11.10 11.44 10.00
CA ASN A 182 10.46 11.99 8.82
C ASN A 182 10.48 13.52 8.76
N VAL A 183 10.71 14.21 9.89
CA VAL A 183 10.61 15.67 9.98
C VAL A 183 11.74 16.37 9.20
N PRO A 184 13.03 16.06 9.40
CA PRO A 184 14.10 16.71 8.65
C PRO A 184 13.98 16.51 7.13
N PRO A 185 13.80 15.29 6.60
CA PRO A 185 13.65 15.10 5.16
C PRO A 185 12.35 15.71 4.62
N GLY A 186 11.27 15.77 5.42
CA GLY A 186 10.03 16.44 5.04
C GLY A 186 10.19 17.95 4.88
N ILE A 187 10.90 18.60 5.80
CA ILE A 187 11.26 20.02 5.69
C ILE A 187 12.15 20.25 4.46
N ALA A 188 13.17 19.41 4.27
CA ALA A 188 14.06 19.51 3.11
C ALA A 188 13.28 19.36 1.79
N LEU A 189 12.34 18.41 1.75
CA LEU A 189 11.47 18.19 0.58
C LEU A 189 10.57 19.39 0.31
N PHE A 190 9.97 19.96 1.34
CA PHE A 190 9.15 21.17 1.24
C PHE A 190 9.95 22.35 0.70
N VAL A 191 11.11 22.64 1.31
CA VAL A 191 12.01 23.73 0.87
C VAL A 191 12.46 23.54 -0.56
N ALA A 192 12.89 22.33 -0.92
CA ALA A 192 13.30 22.00 -2.29
C ALA A 192 12.14 22.21 -3.29
N ALA A 193 10.91 21.79 -2.94
CA ALA A 193 9.74 21.98 -3.79
C ALA A 193 9.36 23.46 -3.99
N VAL A 194 9.48 24.28 -2.93
CA VAL A 194 9.25 25.73 -3.03
C VAL A 194 10.28 26.38 -3.95
N LEU A 195 11.56 26.05 -3.77
CA LEU A 195 12.67 26.68 -4.47
C LEU A 195 12.80 26.24 -5.94
N PHE A 196 12.57 24.97 -6.23
CA PHE A 196 12.96 24.37 -7.52
C PHE A 196 11.79 24.07 -8.44
N LEU A 197 10.60 23.71 -7.94
CA LEU A 197 9.46 23.42 -8.79
C LEU A 197 8.78 24.71 -9.28
N LEU A 198 8.41 24.73 -10.57
CA LEU A 198 7.55 25.75 -11.13
C LEU A 198 6.08 25.41 -10.90
N PRO A 199 5.19 26.41 -10.80
CA PRO A 199 3.75 26.17 -10.83
C PRO A 199 3.38 25.48 -12.15
N THR A 200 2.82 24.29 -12.05
CA THR A 200 2.30 23.59 -13.24
C THR A 200 0.95 24.22 -13.60
N ALA A 201 0.72 24.49 -14.89
CA ALA A 201 -0.57 24.98 -15.33
C ALA A 201 -1.68 23.97 -14.99
N ALA A 202 -2.72 24.45 -14.34
CA ALA A 202 -3.92 23.65 -14.09
C ALA A 202 -4.55 23.27 -15.44
N LYS A 203 -4.81 22.00 -15.68
CA LYS A 203 -5.61 21.52 -16.79
C LYS A 203 -7.07 21.89 -16.56
N GLU A 204 -7.83 22.02 -17.65
CA GLU A 204 -9.22 22.47 -17.67
C GLU A 204 -10.12 21.91 -16.54
N ARG A 205 -11.16 22.69 -16.21
CA ARG A 205 -12.14 22.54 -15.12
C ARG A 205 -12.77 21.13 -15.03
N VAL A 206 -12.06 20.15 -14.53
CA VAL A 206 -12.63 18.88 -14.09
C VAL A 206 -13.04 19.07 -12.62
N ARG A 207 -14.27 18.73 -12.23
CA ARG A 207 -14.71 18.80 -10.84
C ARG A 207 -14.07 17.65 -10.03
N LEU A 208 -13.60 17.98 -8.81
CA LEU A 208 -13.18 16.94 -7.85
C LEU A 208 -14.42 16.26 -7.29
N ASP A 209 -14.44 14.93 -7.31
CA ASP A 209 -15.43 14.16 -6.57
C ASP A 209 -14.97 13.98 -5.10
N LEU A 210 -15.00 15.10 -4.37
CA LEU A 210 -14.71 15.10 -2.92
C LEU A 210 -15.73 14.26 -2.13
N PRO A 211 -17.06 14.33 -2.42
CA PRO A 211 -18.02 13.47 -1.75
C PRO A 211 -17.74 11.99 -1.96
N GLY A 212 -17.43 11.54 -3.18
CA GLY A 212 -17.11 10.13 -3.46
C GLY A 212 -15.86 9.67 -2.70
N ALA A 213 -14.80 10.48 -2.69
CA ALA A 213 -13.58 10.16 -1.94
C ALA A 213 -13.83 10.09 -0.42
N LEU A 214 -14.61 11.00 0.13
CA LEU A 214 -14.99 10.95 1.55
C LEU A 214 -15.86 9.74 1.85
N CYS A 215 -16.86 9.44 1.01
CA CYS A 215 -17.71 8.27 1.19
C CYS A 215 -16.91 6.95 1.21
N VAL A 216 -16.00 6.76 0.25
CA VAL A 216 -15.18 5.53 0.23
C VAL A 216 -14.23 5.46 1.40
N THR A 217 -13.57 6.57 1.76
CA THR A 217 -12.59 6.60 2.87
C THR A 217 -13.27 6.37 4.21
N LEU A 218 -14.36 7.10 4.49
CA LEU A 218 -15.14 6.93 5.72
C LEU A 218 -15.85 5.58 5.76
N GLY A 219 -16.34 5.08 4.62
CA GLY A 219 -16.98 3.77 4.53
C GLY A 219 -16.01 2.64 4.87
N ILE A 220 -14.77 2.68 4.35
CA ILE A 220 -13.73 1.70 4.69
C ILE A 220 -13.29 1.86 6.14
N GLY A 221 -13.19 3.10 6.65
CA GLY A 221 -12.90 3.38 8.04
C GLY A 221 -13.96 2.78 8.98
N ALA A 222 -15.23 3.01 8.69
CA ALA A 222 -16.35 2.45 9.44
C ALA A 222 -16.40 0.91 9.36
N LEU A 223 -16.12 0.33 8.18
CA LEU A 223 -15.99 -1.12 8.01
C LEU A 223 -14.89 -1.69 8.92
N THR A 224 -13.70 -1.08 8.87
CA THR A 224 -12.55 -1.51 9.68
C THR A 224 -12.84 -1.39 11.17
N TYR A 225 -13.49 -0.30 11.59
CA TYR A 225 -13.87 -0.08 12.98
C TYR A 225 -14.91 -1.11 13.45
N GLY A 226 -16.00 -1.31 12.70
CA GLY A 226 -17.01 -2.30 13.05
C GLY A 226 -16.47 -3.73 13.10
N LEU A 227 -15.53 -4.09 12.20
CA LEU A 227 -14.86 -5.39 12.26
C LEU A 227 -13.96 -5.52 13.49
N SER A 228 -13.31 -4.44 13.93
CA SER A 228 -12.49 -4.42 15.15
C SER A 228 -13.36 -4.59 16.38
N GLU A 229 -14.43 -3.81 16.52
CA GLU A 229 -15.38 -3.88 17.66
C GLU A 229 -16.08 -5.25 17.78
N ALA A 230 -16.30 -5.94 16.66
CA ALA A 230 -16.89 -7.28 16.68
C ALA A 230 -16.07 -8.29 17.49
N SER A 231 -14.76 -8.05 17.72
CA SER A 231 -13.91 -8.93 18.55
C SER A 231 -14.11 -8.73 20.04
N SER A 232 -14.33 -7.50 20.48
CA SER A 232 -14.45 -7.12 21.90
C SER A 232 -15.88 -7.17 22.40
N GLU A 233 -16.84 -6.69 21.60
CA GLU A 233 -18.24 -6.54 22.03
C GLU A 233 -19.21 -7.52 21.37
N GLY A 234 -18.73 -8.31 20.40
CA GLY A 234 -19.54 -9.29 19.68
C GLY A 234 -20.29 -8.73 18.46
N TRP A 235 -20.74 -9.63 17.60
CA TRP A 235 -21.39 -9.30 16.32
C TRP A 235 -22.78 -8.66 16.46
N GLY A 236 -23.45 -8.80 17.59
CA GLY A 236 -24.77 -8.26 17.85
C GLY A 236 -24.80 -6.90 18.56
N SER A 237 -23.65 -6.35 18.94
CA SER A 237 -23.57 -5.07 19.67
C SER A 237 -23.86 -3.89 18.76
N ALA A 238 -24.43 -2.80 19.31
CA ALA A 238 -24.65 -1.57 18.58
C ALA A 238 -23.32 -0.98 18.08
N ASN A 239 -22.24 -1.08 18.86
CA ASN A 239 -20.91 -0.60 18.50
C ASN A 239 -20.30 -1.35 17.29
N THR A 240 -20.79 -2.56 16.99
CA THR A 240 -20.44 -3.32 15.78
C THR A 240 -21.40 -3.02 14.64
N LEU A 241 -22.72 -3.10 14.87
CA LEU A 241 -23.72 -3.04 13.81
C LEU A 241 -23.87 -1.63 13.22
N VAL A 242 -23.77 -0.58 14.05
CA VAL A 242 -23.89 0.80 13.57
C VAL A 242 -22.77 1.17 12.60
N PRO A 243 -21.48 0.96 12.91
CA PRO A 243 -20.41 1.23 11.96
C PRO A 243 -20.47 0.35 10.71
N LEU A 244 -20.84 -0.94 10.82
CA LEU A 244 -20.99 -1.81 9.65
C LEU A 244 -22.13 -1.35 8.75
N SER A 245 -23.25 -0.90 9.32
CA SER A 245 -24.37 -0.32 8.55
C SER A 245 -23.96 0.99 7.88
N ALA A 246 -23.26 1.86 8.61
CA ALA A 246 -22.72 3.10 8.06
C ALA A 246 -21.73 2.83 6.91
N ALA A 247 -20.86 1.82 7.05
CA ALA A 247 -19.95 1.38 6.00
C ALA A 247 -20.72 0.94 4.74
N ALA A 248 -21.74 0.11 4.89
CA ALA A 248 -22.57 -0.34 3.78
C ALA A 248 -23.24 0.83 3.06
N VAL A 249 -23.82 1.78 3.80
CA VAL A 249 -24.48 2.97 3.24
C VAL A 249 -23.47 3.88 2.52
N LEU A 250 -22.30 4.14 3.14
CA LEU A 250 -21.28 5.01 2.55
C LEU A 250 -20.64 4.39 1.30
N ILE A 251 -20.36 3.09 1.31
CA ILE A 251 -19.84 2.38 0.13
C ILE A 251 -20.90 2.34 -0.98
N ALA A 252 -22.17 2.11 -0.66
CA ALA A 252 -23.25 2.17 -1.63
C ALA A 252 -23.40 3.59 -2.21
N ALA A 253 -23.34 4.63 -1.37
CA ALA A 253 -23.36 6.02 -1.80
C ALA A 253 -22.19 6.35 -2.74
N PHE A 254 -21.00 5.88 -2.43
CA PHE A 254 -19.84 5.98 -3.31
C PHE A 254 -20.08 5.33 -4.67
N LEU A 255 -20.54 4.07 -4.70
CA LEU A 255 -20.82 3.36 -5.95
C LEU A 255 -21.90 4.06 -6.80
N VAL A 256 -22.92 4.65 -6.16
CA VAL A 256 -23.95 5.44 -6.85
C VAL A 256 -23.36 6.76 -7.38
N ALA A 257 -22.49 7.43 -6.60
CA ALA A 257 -21.82 8.65 -7.04
C ALA A 257 -20.91 8.38 -8.25
N GLU A 258 -20.13 7.28 -8.23
CA GLU A 258 -19.30 6.85 -9.35
C GLU A 258 -20.13 6.50 -10.60
N ALA A 259 -21.27 5.84 -10.42
CA ALA A 259 -22.13 5.43 -11.54
C ALA A 259 -22.88 6.61 -12.19
N LYS A 260 -23.23 7.65 -11.42
CA LYS A 260 -24.05 8.79 -11.88
C LYS A 260 -23.28 10.10 -11.97
N GLY A 261 -22.06 10.15 -11.43
CA GLY A 261 -21.24 11.35 -11.36
C GLY A 261 -20.74 11.82 -12.74
N SER A 262 -20.71 13.12 -12.94
CA SER A 262 -20.17 13.73 -14.17
C SER A 262 -18.64 13.70 -14.25
N SER A 263 -17.96 13.39 -13.16
CA SER A 263 -16.49 13.36 -13.05
C SER A 263 -16.05 12.27 -12.05
N PRO A 264 -16.29 10.97 -12.36
CA PRO A 264 -15.98 9.87 -11.45
C PRO A 264 -14.48 9.81 -11.12
N LEU A 265 -14.15 9.43 -9.88
CA LEU A 265 -12.76 9.20 -9.45
C LEU A 265 -12.15 8.02 -10.22
N ILE A 266 -12.97 6.99 -10.43
CA ILE A 266 -12.61 5.78 -11.17
C ILE A 266 -13.49 5.75 -12.42
N PRO A 267 -12.96 6.05 -13.63
CA PRO A 267 -13.72 5.81 -14.83
C PRO A 267 -14.18 4.35 -14.86
N LEU A 268 -15.51 4.10 -14.76
CA LEU A 268 -16.06 2.73 -14.70
C LEU A 268 -15.66 1.88 -15.90
N ASP A 269 -15.37 2.53 -17.04
CA ASP A 269 -14.83 1.87 -18.22
C ASP A 269 -13.48 1.18 -17.96
N LEU A 270 -12.69 1.68 -17.00
CA LEU A 270 -11.46 1.01 -16.55
C LEU A 270 -11.72 -0.35 -15.88
N LEU A 271 -12.89 -0.54 -15.30
CA LEU A 271 -13.26 -1.81 -14.67
C LEU A 271 -13.90 -2.81 -15.66
N ARG A 272 -14.12 -2.43 -16.92
CA ARG A 272 -14.65 -3.35 -17.95
C ARG A 272 -13.68 -4.51 -18.28
N PRO A 273 -12.35 -4.29 -18.44
CA PRO A 273 -11.43 -5.38 -18.69
C PRO A 273 -11.39 -6.36 -17.50
N ARG A 274 -11.58 -7.65 -17.78
CA ARG A 274 -11.51 -8.72 -16.77
C ARG A 274 -10.15 -8.76 -16.09
N THR A 275 -9.08 -8.46 -16.82
CA THR A 275 -7.70 -8.39 -16.32
C THR A 275 -7.56 -7.40 -15.17
N LEU A 276 -8.05 -6.16 -15.32
CA LEU A 276 -7.94 -5.15 -14.27
C LEU A 276 -8.82 -5.48 -13.05
N ARG A 277 -10.02 -6.05 -13.26
CA ARG A 277 -10.87 -6.50 -12.14
C ARG A 277 -10.20 -7.58 -11.30
N VAL A 278 -9.68 -8.62 -11.95
CA VAL A 278 -8.96 -9.70 -11.26
C VAL A 278 -7.70 -9.15 -10.59
N ALA A 279 -6.94 -8.29 -11.28
CA ALA A 279 -5.75 -7.67 -10.71
C ALA A 279 -6.04 -6.86 -9.43
N ASN A 280 -7.17 -6.14 -9.37
CA ASN A 280 -7.57 -5.41 -8.15
C ASN A 280 -7.91 -6.36 -6.99
N VAL A 281 -8.58 -7.48 -7.25
CA VAL A 281 -8.85 -8.51 -6.24
C VAL A 281 -7.53 -9.11 -5.72
N LEU A 282 -6.61 -9.45 -6.63
CA LEU A 282 -5.29 -9.97 -6.26
C LEU A 282 -4.47 -8.94 -5.47
N MET A 283 -4.52 -7.66 -5.86
CA MET A 283 -3.86 -6.58 -5.11
C MET A 283 -4.45 -6.40 -3.71
N PHE A 284 -5.77 -6.53 -3.56
CA PHE A 284 -6.41 -6.53 -2.24
C PHE A 284 -5.87 -7.68 -1.38
N CYS A 285 -5.84 -8.91 -1.88
CA CYS A 285 -5.30 -10.07 -1.16
C CYS A 285 -3.81 -9.89 -0.80
N LEU A 286 -3.02 -9.34 -1.73
CA LEU A 286 -1.61 -9.02 -1.46
C LEU A 286 -1.47 -7.94 -0.38
N GLY A 287 -2.35 -6.94 -0.35
CA GLY A 287 -2.40 -5.93 0.70
C GLY A 287 -2.64 -6.54 2.08
N VAL A 288 -3.64 -7.42 2.20
CA VAL A 288 -3.89 -8.21 3.43
C VAL A 288 -2.62 -8.91 3.87
N THR A 289 -2.02 -9.66 2.97
CA THR A 289 -0.86 -10.51 3.27
C THR A 289 0.36 -9.71 3.70
N LEU A 290 0.71 -8.66 2.97
CA LEU A 290 1.88 -7.83 3.25
C LEU A 290 1.78 -7.17 4.63
N THR A 291 0.62 -6.58 4.93
CA THR A 291 0.40 -5.88 6.20
C THR A 291 0.34 -6.85 7.37
N ALA A 292 -0.40 -7.96 7.22
CA ALA A 292 -0.56 -8.94 8.29
C ALA A 292 0.74 -9.67 8.62
N LEU A 293 1.53 -10.08 7.63
CA LEU A 293 2.83 -10.74 7.86
C LEU A 293 3.76 -9.85 8.68
N MET A 294 3.91 -8.58 8.29
CA MET A 294 4.76 -7.63 9.02
C MET A 294 4.25 -7.39 10.43
N PHE A 295 2.93 -7.19 10.60
CA PHE A 295 2.31 -6.91 11.88
C PHE A 295 2.47 -8.09 12.86
N PHE A 296 1.97 -9.28 12.51
CA PHE A 296 2.00 -10.42 13.39
C PHE A 296 3.41 -10.96 13.64
N MET A 297 4.30 -10.88 12.63
CA MET A 297 5.67 -11.31 12.82
C MET A 297 6.44 -10.38 13.77
N SER A 298 6.20 -9.05 13.68
CA SER A 298 6.76 -8.09 14.64
C SER A 298 6.28 -8.38 16.07
N LEU A 299 4.97 -8.62 16.25
CA LEU A 299 4.41 -8.98 17.55
C LEU A 299 4.95 -10.32 18.07
N TYR A 300 5.03 -11.33 17.23
CA TYR A 300 5.56 -12.64 17.61
C TYR A 300 7.02 -12.55 18.07
N CYS A 301 7.88 -11.88 17.29
CA CYS A 301 9.29 -11.74 17.66
C CYS A 301 9.47 -11.00 18.99
N GLN A 302 8.67 -9.96 19.25
CA GLN A 302 8.85 -9.14 20.44
C GLN A 302 8.08 -9.67 21.65
N GLN A 303 6.81 -10.10 21.50
CA GLN A 303 5.97 -10.52 22.63
C GLN A 303 6.16 -11.99 23.02
N VAL A 304 6.50 -12.87 22.08
CA VAL A 304 6.67 -14.31 22.33
C VAL A 304 8.14 -14.67 22.50
N LEU A 305 9.01 -14.24 21.55
CA LEU A 305 10.43 -14.59 21.60
C LEU A 305 11.28 -13.64 22.45
N GLY A 306 10.70 -12.50 22.88
CA GLY A 306 11.40 -11.49 23.70
C GLY A 306 12.55 -10.80 22.94
N TYR A 307 12.45 -10.67 21.61
CA TYR A 307 13.45 -9.93 20.83
C TYR A 307 13.27 -8.43 21.08
N SER A 308 14.40 -7.71 21.14
CA SER A 308 14.34 -6.25 21.05
C SER A 308 13.83 -5.80 19.67
N ALA A 309 13.41 -4.54 19.56
CA ALA A 309 13.00 -3.94 18.28
C ALA A 309 14.11 -4.06 17.23
N LEU A 310 15.37 -3.78 17.61
CA LEU A 310 16.54 -3.94 16.73
C LEU A 310 16.71 -5.39 16.25
N ARG A 311 16.66 -6.36 17.16
CA ARG A 311 16.78 -7.77 16.81
C ARG A 311 15.62 -8.24 15.91
N THR A 312 14.41 -7.75 16.15
CA THR A 312 13.25 -8.00 15.30
C THR A 312 13.48 -7.45 13.90
N GLY A 313 13.93 -6.19 13.79
CA GLY A 313 14.31 -5.58 12.54
C GLY A 313 15.34 -6.38 11.76
N MET A 314 16.44 -6.76 12.42
CA MET A 314 17.49 -7.58 11.80
C MET A 314 16.97 -8.96 11.35
N ALA A 315 16.06 -9.57 12.13
CA ALA A 315 15.46 -10.86 11.78
C ALA A 315 14.58 -10.78 10.53
N MET A 316 14.01 -9.58 10.22
CA MET A 316 13.16 -9.35 9.03
C MET A 316 13.94 -8.92 7.78
N LEU A 317 15.22 -8.52 7.89
CA LEU A 317 16.06 -8.10 6.76
C LEU A 317 16.09 -9.11 5.60
N PRO A 318 16.32 -10.42 5.84
CA PRO A 318 16.37 -11.40 4.75
C PRO A 318 15.09 -11.45 3.92
N VAL A 319 13.94 -11.18 4.54
CA VAL A 319 12.64 -11.11 3.84
C VAL A 319 12.62 -9.98 2.83
N THR A 320 13.19 -8.82 3.17
CA THR A 320 13.27 -7.69 2.23
C THR A 320 14.18 -8.01 1.05
N VAL A 321 15.29 -8.70 1.29
CA VAL A 321 16.19 -9.14 0.22
C VAL A 321 15.47 -10.10 -0.74
N ILE A 322 14.73 -11.09 -0.21
CA ILE A 322 14.02 -12.05 -1.06
C ILE A 322 12.90 -11.39 -1.87
N PHE A 323 12.30 -10.30 -1.39
CA PHE A 323 11.36 -9.50 -2.17
C PHE A 323 12.01 -8.90 -3.42
N ILE A 324 13.24 -8.40 -3.30
CA ILE A 324 14.01 -7.87 -4.44
C ILE A 324 14.32 -9.00 -5.43
N VAL A 325 14.79 -10.15 -4.92
CA VAL A 325 15.11 -11.32 -5.74
C VAL A 325 13.88 -11.82 -6.50
N GLY A 326 12.74 -11.96 -5.81
CA GLY A 326 11.49 -12.40 -6.43
C GLY A 326 10.98 -11.43 -7.50
N ALA A 327 11.13 -10.11 -7.29
CA ALA A 327 10.79 -9.09 -8.28
C ALA A 327 11.70 -9.20 -9.54
N ILE A 328 12.99 -9.42 -9.35
CA ILE A 328 13.94 -9.63 -10.47
C ILE A 328 13.56 -10.88 -11.27
N VAL A 329 13.29 -11.99 -10.58
CA VAL A 329 12.87 -13.25 -11.20
C VAL A 329 11.56 -13.08 -11.96
N ALA A 330 10.56 -12.44 -11.37
CA ALA A 330 9.29 -12.17 -12.03
C ALA A 330 9.46 -11.31 -13.29
N ARG A 331 10.29 -10.24 -13.21
CA ARG A 331 10.60 -9.38 -14.36
C ARG A 331 11.21 -10.15 -15.53
N GLN A 332 12.07 -11.12 -15.25
CA GLN A 332 12.72 -11.95 -16.29
C GLN A 332 11.81 -13.02 -16.87
N LEU A 333 10.89 -13.53 -16.04
CA LEU A 333 10.01 -14.65 -16.43
C LEU A 333 8.70 -14.19 -17.06
N VAL A 334 8.12 -13.02 -16.69
CA VAL A 334 6.86 -12.53 -17.27
C VAL A 334 6.88 -12.49 -18.81
N PRO A 335 7.95 -11.99 -19.49
CA PRO A 335 7.99 -12.00 -20.95
C PRO A 335 8.05 -13.39 -21.57
N LYS A 336 8.54 -14.40 -20.82
CA LYS A 336 8.75 -15.77 -21.33
C LYS A 336 7.55 -16.67 -21.16
N VAL A 337 6.92 -16.62 -19.98
CA VAL A 337 5.84 -17.54 -19.60
C VAL A 337 4.48 -16.86 -19.42
N GLY A 338 4.47 -15.54 -19.46
CA GLY A 338 3.28 -14.73 -19.19
C GLY A 338 3.00 -14.54 -17.70
N PRO A 339 2.09 -13.61 -17.35
CA PRO A 339 1.79 -13.29 -15.95
C PRO A 339 0.98 -14.38 -15.24
N ARG A 340 0.05 -15.07 -15.93
CA ARG A 340 -0.87 -16.06 -15.33
C ARG A 340 -0.16 -17.21 -14.62
N PRO A 341 0.79 -17.95 -15.22
CA PRO A 341 1.51 -19.03 -14.55
C PRO A 341 2.30 -18.54 -13.33
N LEU A 342 2.89 -17.34 -13.42
CA LEU A 342 3.65 -16.75 -12.34
C LEU A 342 2.77 -16.33 -11.16
N LEU A 343 1.56 -15.83 -11.41
CA LEU A 343 0.59 -15.52 -10.37
C LEU A 343 0.12 -16.78 -9.64
N VAL A 344 -0.14 -17.86 -10.38
CA VAL A 344 -0.52 -19.16 -9.78
C VAL A 344 0.63 -19.74 -8.97
N ALA A 345 1.82 -19.84 -9.55
CA ALA A 345 2.99 -20.37 -8.86
C ALA A 345 3.37 -19.52 -7.65
N GLY A 346 3.39 -18.17 -7.81
CA GLY A 346 3.63 -17.25 -6.73
C GLY A 346 2.62 -17.38 -5.58
N GLY A 347 1.33 -17.55 -5.91
CA GLY A 347 0.26 -17.77 -4.93
C GLY A 347 0.42 -19.07 -4.16
N LEU A 348 0.78 -20.17 -4.84
CA LEU A 348 1.04 -21.47 -4.20
C LEU A 348 2.28 -21.40 -3.29
N ILE A 349 3.38 -20.80 -3.76
CA ILE A 349 4.59 -20.61 -2.97
C ILE A 349 4.32 -19.71 -1.75
N ALA A 350 3.57 -18.61 -1.95
CA ALA A 350 3.18 -17.72 -0.86
C ALA A 350 2.31 -18.44 0.17
N ALA A 351 1.27 -19.15 -0.28
CA ALA A 351 0.39 -19.92 0.60
C ALA A 351 1.16 -20.98 1.40
N GLY A 352 2.05 -21.74 0.74
CA GLY A 352 2.90 -22.74 1.39
C GLY A 352 3.85 -22.14 2.42
N GLY A 353 4.52 -21.03 2.08
CA GLY A 353 5.41 -20.32 2.99
C GLY A 353 4.67 -19.75 4.20
N ILE A 354 3.49 -19.15 4.01
CA ILE A 354 2.69 -18.58 5.10
C ILE A 354 2.07 -19.70 5.97
N ALA A 355 1.63 -20.82 5.36
CA ALA A 355 1.20 -21.99 6.11
C ALA A 355 2.33 -22.58 6.98
N TRP A 356 3.55 -22.53 6.47
CA TRP A 356 4.74 -22.90 7.25
C TRP A 356 5.01 -21.90 8.39
N VAL A 357 4.87 -20.57 8.14
CA VAL A 357 4.89 -19.57 9.21
C VAL A 357 3.87 -19.91 10.31
N ALA A 358 2.69 -20.44 9.98
CA ALA A 358 1.69 -20.83 10.96
C ALA A 358 2.12 -21.96 11.91
N THR A 359 3.29 -22.57 11.72
CA THR A 359 3.87 -23.57 12.63
C THR A 359 4.77 -22.99 13.73
N ILE A 360 4.83 -21.64 13.86
CA ILE A 360 5.67 -20.93 14.85
C ILE A 360 5.50 -21.53 16.26
N PRO A 361 6.62 -21.83 16.97
CA PRO A 361 6.58 -22.35 18.34
C PRO A 361 6.67 -21.25 19.40
N THR A 362 6.50 -21.60 20.66
CA THR A 362 6.78 -20.71 21.81
C THR A 362 8.27 -20.61 22.17
N HIS A 363 9.12 -21.47 21.61
CA HIS A 363 10.57 -21.47 21.84
C HIS A 363 11.32 -20.85 20.63
N LYS A 364 12.58 -20.47 20.87
CA LYS A 364 13.41 -19.83 19.85
C LYS A 364 13.85 -20.83 18.77
N ALA A 365 13.29 -20.71 17.56
CA ALA A 365 13.63 -21.52 16.39
C ALA A 365 13.64 -20.64 15.15
N TYR A 366 14.64 -19.71 15.08
CA TYR A 366 14.68 -18.66 14.06
C TYR A 366 14.75 -19.21 12.64
N VAL A 367 15.68 -20.12 12.36
CA VAL A 367 15.92 -20.56 10.97
C VAL A 367 14.72 -21.32 10.41
N THR A 368 14.19 -22.27 11.14
CA THR A 368 13.15 -23.20 10.67
C THR A 368 11.74 -22.63 10.70
N HIS A 369 11.45 -21.70 11.62
CA HIS A 369 10.08 -21.21 11.81
C HIS A 369 9.88 -19.72 11.54
N ILE A 370 10.99 -18.96 11.34
CA ILE A 370 10.93 -17.55 10.95
C ILE A 370 11.59 -17.35 9.60
N LEU A 371 12.90 -17.64 9.48
CA LEU A 371 13.68 -17.30 8.30
C LEU A 371 13.17 -18.03 7.04
N LEU A 372 13.26 -19.35 7.02
CA LEU A 372 12.90 -20.14 5.83
C LEU A 372 11.45 -19.98 5.39
N PRO A 373 10.44 -20.04 6.31
CA PRO A 373 9.05 -19.81 5.93
C PRO A 373 8.80 -18.42 5.35
N ASN A 374 9.39 -17.38 5.96
CA ASN A 374 9.23 -16.02 5.46
C ASN A 374 9.97 -15.77 4.15
N LEU A 375 11.14 -16.40 3.93
CA LEU A 375 11.81 -16.34 2.62
C LEU A 375 10.94 -17.00 1.54
N THR A 376 10.38 -18.17 1.82
CA THR A 376 9.49 -18.88 0.88
C THR A 376 8.23 -18.06 0.58
N GLY A 377 7.52 -17.62 1.62
CA GLY A 377 6.31 -16.83 1.48
C GLY A 377 6.56 -15.48 0.81
N GLY A 378 7.60 -14.78 1.23
CA GLY A 378 8.02 -13.48 0.68
C GLY A 378 8.41 -13.56 -0.80
N PHE A 379 9.09 -14.63 -1.22
CA PHE A 379 9.41 -14.87 -2.62
C PHE A 379 8.15 -15.01 -3.48
N GLY A 380 7.19 -15.84 -3.04
CA GLY A 380 5.91 -16.01 -3.72
C GLY A 380 5.10 -14.72 -3.82
N VAL A 381 4.99 -13.97 -2.71
CA VAL A 381 4.29 -12.68 -2.65
C VAL A 381 4.92 -11.66 -3.59
N SER A 382 6.25 -11.60 -3.67
CA SER A 382 6.94 -10.62 -4.51
C SER A 382 6.78 -10.93 -6.01
N ILE A 383 6.80 -12.21 -6.39
CA ILE A 383 6.49 -12.65 -7.77
C ILE A 383 5.06 -12.22 -8.14
N MET A 384 4.09 -12.49 -7.27
CA MET A 384 2.70 -12.09 -7.51
C MET A 384 2.55 -10.57 -7.63
N LEU A 385 3.20 -9.80 -6.75
CA LEU A 385 3.08 -8.34 -6.72
C LEU A 385 3.53 -7.71 -8.05
N LEU A 386 4.66 -8.16 -8.61
CA LEU A 386 5.12 -7.66 -9.89
C LEU A 386 4.25 -8.16 -11.06
N ALA A 387 3.93 -9.45 -11.07
CA ALA A 387 3.14 -10.05 -12.15
C ALA A 387 1.72 -9.44 -12.21
N VAL A 388 1.06 -9.18 -11.06
CA VAL A 388 -0.25 -8.54 -11.02
C VAL A 388 -0.18 -7.07 -11.46
N THR A 389 0.87 -6.35 -11.10
CA THR A 389 1.06 -4.97 -11.54
C THR A 389 1.20 -4.88 -13.06
N ILE A 390 2.00 -5.76 -13.66
CA ILE A 390 2.18 -5.82 -15.12
C ILE A 390 0.86 -6.22 -15.80
N SER A 391 0.18 -7.27 -15.34
CA SER A 391 -1.06 -7.73 -15.96
C SER A 391 -2.23 -6.76 -15.79
N GLY A 392 -2.31 -6.08 -14.66
CA GLY A 392 -3.38 -5.10 -14.38
C GLY A 392 -3.25 -3.81 -15.17
N THR A 393 -2.04 -3.47 -15.62
CA THR A 393 -1.80 -2.29 -16.47
C THR A 393 -1.68 -2.64 -17.96
N ALA A 394 -1.60 -3.92 -18.31
CA ALA A 394 -1.55 -4.38 -19.69
C ALA A 394 -2.86 -4.08 -20.43
N GLY A 395 -2.76 -3.54 -21.65
CA GLY A 395 -3.93 -3.21 -22.49
C GLY A 395 -4.73 -1.98 -22.02
N VAL A 396 -4.31 -1.29 -20.98
CA VAL A 396 -4.90 -0.01 -20.57
C VAL A 396 -4.34 1.11 -21.45
N ASP A 397 -5.24 1.99 -21.94
CA ASP A 397 -4.83 3.18 -22.70
C ASP A 397 -3.76 3.97 -21.91
N PRO A 398 -2.65 4.37 -22.54
CA PRO A 398 -1.60 5.15 -21.87
C PRO A 398 -2.10 6.39 -21.12
N ARG A 399 -3.20 7.00 -21.58
CA ARG A 399 -3.86 8.12 -20.90
C ARG A 399 -4.45 7.72 -19.53
N ASN A 400 -4.84 6.47 -19.37
CA ASN A 400 -5.49 5.91 -18.19
C ASN A 400 -4.55 5.05 -17.33
N ALA A 401 -3.30 4.85 -17.76
CA ALA A 401 -2.33 3.99 -17.04
C ALA A 401 -2.08 4.45 -15.60
N GLY A 402 -2.06 5.77 -15.36
CA GLY A 402 -1.95 6.34 -14.02
C GLY A 402 -3.14 6.00 -13.12
N ALA A 403 -4.37 6.10 -13.66
CA ALA A 403 -5.60 5.76 -12.92
C ALA A 403 -5.67 4.25 -12.61
N ALA A 404 -5.28 3.39 -13.56
CA ALA A 404 -5.22 1.94 -13.33
C ALA A 404 -4.21 1.57 -12.25
N SER A 405 -2.99 2.13 -12.30
CA SER A 405 -1.97 1.91 -11.26
C SER A 405 -2.39 2.46 -9.90
N GLY A 406 -3.05 3.63 -9.88
CA GLY A 406 -3.64 4.21 -8.69
C GLY A 406 -4.68 3.30 -8.06
N LEU A 407 -5.58 2.74 -8.87
CA LEU A 407 -6.63 1.82 -8.42
C LEU A 407 -6.04 0.52 -7.83
N LEU A 408 -5.03 -0.06 -8.48
CA LEU A 408 -4.31 -1.23 -7.96
C LEU A 408 -3.66 -0.93 -6.60
N ASN A 409 -3.02 0.23 -6.46
CA ASN A 409 -2.40 0.61 -5.19
C ASN A 409 -3.45 0.91 -4.11
N THR A 410 -4.56 1.57 -4.46
CA THR A 410 -5.71 1.78 -3.56
C THR A 410 -6.26 0.46 -3.06
N SER A 411 -6.51 -0.52 -3.96
CA SER A 411 -6.98 -1.85 -3.59
C SER A 411 -6.02 -2.54 -2.63
N ARG A 412 -4.71 -2.41 -2.84
CA ARG A 412 -3.69 -2.96 -1.95
C ARG A 412 -3.72 -2.31 -0.56
N GLN A 413 -3.82 -0.99 -0.47
CA GLN A 413 -3.86 -0.29 0.82
C GLN A 413 -5.14 -0.61 1.61
N ILE A 414 -6.29 -0.62 0.94
CA ILE A 414 -7.57 -1.00 1.53
C ILE A 414 -7.52 -2.45 2.02
N GLY A 415 -6.98 -3.35 1.18
CA GLY A 415 -6.77 -4.75 1.55
C GLY A 415 -5.94 -4.87 2.82
N GLY A 416 -4.85 -4.09 2.93
CA GLY A 416 -4.01 -4.06 4.13
C GLY A 416 -4.77 -3.64 5.39
N ALA A 417 -5.57 -2.58 5.30
CA ALA A 417 -6.33 -2.07 6.44
C ALA A 417 -7.45 -3.02 6.88
N VAL A 418 -8.34 -3.39 5.95
CA VAL A 418 -9.49 -4.27 6.23
C VAL A 418 -9.03 -5.68 6.63
N GLY A 419 -8.06 -6.21 5.88
CA GLY A 419 -7.53 -7.55 6.13
C GLY A 419 -6.83 -7.66 7.48
N LEU A 420 -6.08 -6.63 7.88
CA LEU A 420 -5.47 -6.59 9.21
C LEU A 420 -6.54 -6.62 10.30
N ALA A 421 -7.63 -5.84 10.17
CA ALA A 421 -8.73 -5.84 11.13
C ALA A 421 -9.37 -7.22 11.28
N VAL A 422 -9.64 -7.90 10.17
CA VAL A 422 -10.20 -9.26 10.18
C VAL A 422 -9.25 -10.25 10.86
N LEU A 423 -7.97 -10.21 10.51
CA LEU A 423 -6.98 -11.15 11.05
C LEU A 423 -6.66 -10.90 12.52
N VAL A 424 -6.64 -9.63 12.96
CA VAL A 424 -6.50 -9.27 14.40
C VAL A 424 -7.71 -9.77 15.18
N ASN A 425 -8.94 -9.62 14.64
CA ASN A 425 -10.16 -10.15 15.27
C ASN A 425 -10.08 -11.68 15.45
N ILE A 426 -9.68 -12.41 14.40
CA ILE A 426 -9.51 -13.86 14.46
C ILE A 426 -8.45 -14.23 15.50
N ALA A 427 -7.28 -13.58 15.47
CA ALA A 427 -6.20 -13.84 16.42
C ALA A 427 -6.63 -13.58 17.86
N SER A 428 -7.30 -12.45 18.13
CA SER A 428 -7.78 -12.08 19.47
C SER A 428 -8.81 -13.08 20.02
N ARG A 429 -9.77 -13.52 19.19
CA ARG A 429 -10.76 -14.52 19.60
C ARG A 429 -10.13 -15.87 19.93
N VAL A 430 -9.22 -16.36 19.08
CA VAL A 430 -8.53 -17.63 19.33
C VAL A 430 -7.65 -17.51 20.58
N THR A 431 -6.96 -16.38 20.76
CA THR A 431 -6.15 -16.12 21.96
C THR A 431 -7.00 -16.11 23.22
N SER A 432 -8.15 -15.44 23.24
CA SER A 432 -9.03 -15.36 24.41
C SER A 432 -9.61 -16.73 24.78
N HIS A 433 -10.03 -17.54 23.81
CA HIS A 433 -10.48 -18.92 24.10
C HIS A 433 -9.34 -19.79 24.63
N ALA A 434 -8.16 -19.72 24.01
CA ALA A 434 -7.02 -20.52 24.43
C ALA A 434 -6.45 -20.12 25.81
N SER A 435 -6.64 -18.88 26.24
CA SER A 435 -6.15 -18.38 27.54
C SER A 435 -6.85 -18.99 28.76
N HIS A 436 -8.02 -19.66 28.59
CA HIS A 436 -8.69 -20.38 29.65
C HIS A 436 -7.99 -21.69 30.02
N ASP A 437 -7.35 -22.33 29.00
CA ASP A 437 -6.78 -23.67 29.17
C ASP A 437 -5.24 -23.69 29.12
N LYS A 438 -4.62 -22.63 28.65
CA LYS A 438 -3.18 -22.60 28.35
C LYS A 438 -2.50 -21.33 28.88
N GLY A 439 -1.18 -21.40 29.01
CA GLY A 439 -0.38 -20.25 29.40
C GLY A 439 -0.48 -19.10 28.38
N ARG A 440 -0.27 -17.86 28.83
CA ARG A 440 -0.40 -16.63 28.02
C ARG A 440 0.34 -16.68 26.69
N LEU A 441 1.57 -17.20 26.68
CA LEU A 441 2.40 -17.26 25.46
C LEU A 441 1.84 -18.28 24.46
N ASP A 442 1.37 -19.45 24.94
CA ASP A 442 0.77 -20.47 24.09
C ASP A 442 -0.54 -19.99 23.47
N ALA A 443 -1.35 -19.25 24.25
CA ALA A 443 -2.57 -18.64 23.74
C ALA A 443 -2.29 -17.61 22.64
N LEU A 444 -1.31 -16.72 22.82
CA LEU A 444 -0.89 -15.77 21.81
C LEU A 444 -0.40 -16.46 20.52
N VAL A 445 0.44 -17.49 20.66
CA VAL A 445 0.93 -18.25 19.50
C VAL A 445 -0.21 -18.91 18.74
N GLN A 446 -1.22 -19.45 19.42
CA GLN A 446 -2.40 -20.03 18.76
C GLN A 446 -3.19 -18.97 17.97
N GLY A 447 -3.38 -17.78 18.54
CA GLY A 447 -4.01 -16.66 17.84
C GLY A 447 -3.23 -16.28 16.58
N TYR A 448 -1.91 -16.16 16.67
CA TYR A 448 -1.08 -15.82 15.51
C TYR A 448 -1.08 -16.93 14.44
N ARG A 449 -1.04 -18.21 14.87
CA ARG A 449 -1.16 -19.37 13.95
C ARG A 449 -2.47 -19.33 13.18
N ALA A 450 -3.58 -19.04 13.84
CA ALA A 450 -4.89 -18.92 13.19
C ALA A 450 -4.91 -17.81 12.15
N ALA A 451 -4.38 -16.62 12.47
CA ALA A 451 -4.26 -15.52 11.53
C ALA A 451 -3.40 -15.88 10.30
N PHE A 452 -2.26 -16.54 10.50
CA PHE A 452 -1.40 -16.99 9.39
C PHE A 452 -2.06 -18.07 8.54
N LEU A 453 -2.81 -19.02 9.13
CA LEU A 453 -3.54 -20.05 8.37
C LEU A 453 -4.63 -19.43 7.48
N VAL A 454 -5.41 -18.49 8.02
CA VAL A 454 -6.42 -17.76 7.22
C VAL A 454 -5.75 -16.98 6.09
N ASN A 455 -4.62 -16.32 6.37
CA ASN A 455 -3.86 -15.59 5.36
C ASN A 455 -3.27 -16.52 4.29
N ALA A 456 -2.80 -17.72 4.66
CA ALA A 456 -2.33 -18.74 3.72
C ALA A 456 -3.48 -19.22 2.81
N GLY A 457 -4.66 -19.46 3.37
CA GLY A 457 -5.87 -19.79 2.61
C GLY A 457 -6.26 -18.69 1.63
N LEU A 458 -6.17 -17.42 2.05
CA LEU A 458 -6.42 -16.27 1.17
C LEU A 458 -5.44 -16.24 -0.01
N MET A 459 -4.15 -16.49 0.23
CA MET A 459 -3.14 -16.50 -0.84
C MET A 459 -3.30 -17.68 -1.79
N LEU A 460 -3.73 -18.85 -1.28
CA LEU A 460 -4.10 -19.99 -2.11
C LEU A 460 -5.26 -19.63 -3.03
N LEU A 461 -6.33 -19.06 -2.49
CA LEU A 461 -7.48 -18.60 -3.27
C LEU A 461 -7.10 -17.51 -4.29
N ALA A 462 -6.23 -16.58 -3.92
CA ALA A 462 -5.71 -15.56 -4.82
C ALA A 462 -4.92 -16.20 -5.99
N GLY A 463 -4.04 -17.16 -5.70
CA GLY A 463 -3.33 -17.92 -6.73
C GLY A 463 -4.27 -18.66 -7.69
N LEU A 464 -5.32 -19.30 -7.16
CA LEU A 464 -6.35 -19.96 -7.96
C LEU A 464 -7.19 -18.95 -8.76
N ALA A 465 -7.55 -17.80 -8.18
CA ALA A 465 -8.27 -16.75 -8.87
C ALA A 465 -7.49 -16.18 -10.07
N ALA A 466 -6.16 -16.27 -10.06
CA ALA A 466 -5.31 -15.89 -11.19
C ALA A 466 -5.55 -16.78 -12.44
N LEU A 467 -6.12 -17.98 -12.28
CA LEU A 467 -6.57 -18.83 -13.40
C LEU A 467 -7.67 -18.15 -14.22
N ALA A 468 -8.40 -17.20 -13.63
CA ALA A 468 -9.41 -16.41 -14.33
C ALA A 468 -8.83 -15.36 -15.29
N LEU A 469 -7.52 -15.09 -15.23
CA LEU A 469 -6.86 -14.20 -16.18
C LEU A 469 -6.69 -14.90 -17.56
N PRO A 470 -6.79 -14.14 -18.66
CA PRO A 470 -6.56 -14.71 -20.00
C PRO A 470 -5.12 -15.21 -20.11
N ALA A 471 -4.92 -16.27 -20.88
CA ALA A 471 -3.59 -16.75 -21.25
C ALA A 471 -2.92 -15.75 -22.23
N MET A 472 -1.57 -15.74 -22.29
CA MET A 472 -0.81 -14.75 -23.09
C MET A 472 -1.25 -14.69 -24.56
N ALA A 473 -1.51 -15.84 -25.19
CA ALA A 473 -1.98 -15.93 -26.59
C ALA A 473 -3.41 -15.37 -26.81
N SER A 474 -4.27 -15.36 -25.79
CA SER A 474 -5.62 -14.77 -25.88
C SER A 474 -5.61 -13.26 -25.60
N ALA A 475 -4.70 -12.79 -24.77
CA ALA A 475 -4.53 -11.36 -24.52
C ALA A 475 -3.99 -10.61 -25.75
N GLU A 476 -3.10 -11.22 -26.51
CA GLU A 476 -2.60 -10.68 -27.78
C GLU A 476 -3.71 -10.60 -28.85
N ARG A 477 -4.58 -11.64 -28.93
CA ARG A 477 -5.74 -11.65 -29.84
C ARG A 477 -6.79 -10.61 -29.48
N GLU A 478 -7.16 -10.48 -28.20
CA GLU A 478 -8.10 -9.45 -27.73
C GLU A 478 -7.56 -8.03 -28.02
N THR A 479 -6.26 -7.81 -27.89
CA THR A 479 -5.63 -6.54 -28.22
C THR A 479 -5.66 -6.27 -29.73
N GLN A 480 -5.40 -7.28 -30.54
CA GLN A 480 -5.44 -7.19 -32.00
C GLN A 480 -6.87 -6.93 -32.50
N GLU A 481 -7.86 -7.67 -32.03
CA GLU A 481 -9.28 -7.47 -32.38
C GLU A 481 -9.78 -6.09 -31.94
N SER A 482 -9.34 -5.57 -30.79
CA SER A 482 -9.69 -4.23 -30.34
C SER A 482 -9.07 -3.13 -31.19
N LEU A 483 -7.88 -3.35 -31.73
CA LEU A 483 -7.21 -2.44 -32.66
C LEU A 483 -7.87 -2.46 -34.03
N ASP A 484 -8.19 -3.65 -34.54
CA ASP A 484 -8.87 -3.83 -35.84
C ASP A 484 -10.30 -3.29 -35.82
N GLY A 485 -11.05 -3.47 -34.73
CA GLY A 485 -12.38 -2.88 -34.54
C GLY A 485 -12.37 -1.34 -34.50
N ARG A 486 -11.33 -0.72 -33.91
CA ARG A 486 -11.16 0.76 -33.92
C ARG A 486 -10.80 1.30 -35.29
N THR A 487 -9.98 0.57 -36.05
CA THR A 487 -9.62 0.98 -37.41
C THR A 487 -10.78 0.81 -38.40
N ALA A 488 -11.69 -0.14 -38.17
CA ALA A 488 -12.91 -0.32 -38.96
C ALA A 488 -13.94 0.81 -38.69
N SER A 489 -14.11 1.23 -37.41
CA SER A 489 -15.04 2.32 -37.04
C SER A 489 -14.57 3.71 -37.46
N THR A 490 -13.28 3.90 -37.77
CA THR A 490 -12.73 5.18 -38.25
C THR A 490 -12.76 5.29 -39.79
N ARG A 491 -13.09 4.20 -40.49
CA ARG A 491 -13.22 4.15 -41.93
C ARG A 491 -14.68 4.14 -42.45
N ALA A 492 -15.63 4.02 -41.56
CA ALA A 492 -17.05 4.18 -41.79
C ALA A 492 -17.53 5.57 -41.34
#